data_49e920caea1342508ccb22530937ceb5
#
_entry.id   49e920caea1342508ccb22530937ceb5
#
_cell.length_a   1.000
_cell.length_b   1.000
_cell.length_c   1.000
_cell.angle_alpha   90.00
_cell.angle_beta   90.00
_cell.angle_gamma   90.00
#
_symmetry.space_group_name_H-M   'P 1'
#
loop_
_entity.id
_entity.type
_entity.pdbx_description
1 polymer ?
#
loop_
_entity_poly.entity_id
_entity_poly.type
_entity_poly.pdbx_seq_one_letter_code
_entity_poly.pdbx_strand_id
1 'polypeptide(L)'
;MRIYVTTQGSSIIKEGGHLLVRCGEDTHRTIFLHKVDQLILCGNVSLTPPARNALFRNGTDTVFLTRNGRYLGRFNQPEPKNIILRKCQFALAEDPEFSLRIARSIVAGKLANQAAVLLRLHRKRPNGGLAGQAEALRHIIARLDGCSSIDELRGYEGQGSALYFAVFNQGFDRDQGFSKRVRRPPTDPVNAVLSLLYTFLYNQVYSAIRQTHLDPYLGNLHAIDYGRYSLALDLMEEFRPILVDTLVFSLFNLGVLKRGEDFILQEESGKEPEEEGAPEDREDESGESGTPVPPPVLLKPESLKKVIAQFERKMATPFTCGGDDHPITYGEALTRQARLYRLCVEGSENRYKPIAMVP
;
A
#
# COMPACT_ATOMS: atom_id res chain seq x y z
N MET A 1 11.45 -10.27 9.68
CA MET A 1 12.28 -9.19 9.08
C MET A 1 12.07 -9.17 7.57
N ARG A 2 11.94 -7.98 6.96
CA ARG A 2 11.86 -7.80 5.49
C ARG A 2 13.24 -7.49 4.92
N ILE A 3 13.53 -8.04 3.74
CA ILE A 3 14.79 -7.81 3.05
C ILE A 3 14.51 -7.41 1.61
N TYR A 4 15.11 -6.31 1.18
CA TYR A 4 15.08 -5.84 -0.20
C TYR A 4 16.43 -6.09 -0.86
N VAL A 5 16.41 -6.66 -2.07
CA VAL A 5 17.58 -6.84 -2.92
C VAL A 5 17.38 -5.98 -4.17
N THR A 6 18.15 -4.89 -4.26
CA THR A 6 18.04 -3.87 -5.32
C THR A 6 19.27 -3.81 -6.21
N THR A 7 20.32 -4.59 -5.92
CA THR A 7 21.57 -4.61 -6.69
C THR A 7 21.34 -5.34 -8.01
N GLN A 8 21.38 -4.60 -9.12
CA GLN A 8 21.14 -5.16 -10.44
C GLN A 8 22.26 -6.13 -10.85
N GLY A 9 21.90 -7.21 -11.54
CA GLY A 9 22.82 -8.26 -11.94
C GLY A 9 23.27 -9.18 -10.79
N SER A 10 22.74 -9.00 -9.58
CA SER A 10 23.04 -9.89 -8.47
C SER A 10 22.32 -11.24 -8.58
N SER A 11 22.91 -12.25 -7.96
CA SER A 11 22.35 -13.60 -7.85
C SER A 11 22.21 -14.01 -6.39
N ILE A 12 21.06 -14.59 -6.06
CA ILE A 12 20.84 -15.17 -4.73
C ILE A 12 21.10 -16.66 -4.80
N ILE A 13 22.10 -17.10 -4.05
CA ILE A 13 22.52 -18.49 -3.96
C ILE A 13 22.28 -19.03 -2.56
N LYS A 14 22.11 -20.35 -2.43
CA LYS A 14 22.04 -21.04 -1.13
C LYS A 14 23.41 -21.57 -0.75
N GLU A 15 23.85 -21.26 0.46
CA GLU A 15 25.06 -21.82 1.05
C GLU A 15 24.77 -22.26 2.49
N GLY A 16 24.92 -23.56 2.77
CA GLY A 16 24.55 -24.09 4.08
C GLY A 16 23.10 -23.78 4.48
N GLY A 17 22.91 -23.15 5.63
CA GLY A 17 21.61 -22.75 6.19
C GLY A 17 21.15 -21.32 5.85
N HIS A 18 21.84 -20.59 4.98
CA HIS A 18 21.57 -19.20 4.66
C HIS A 18 21.61 -18.94 3.14
N LEU A 19 21.18 -17.76 2.75
CA LEU A 19 21.30 -17.28 1.37
C LEU A 19 22.36 -16.19 1.30
N LEU A 20 23.10 -16.17 0.17
CA LEU A 20 24.06 -15.13 -0.14
C LEU A 20 23.56 -14.33 -1.34
N VAL A 21 23.64 -13.01 -1.24
CA VAL A 21 23.47 -12.10 -2.38
C VAL A 21 24.86 -11.83 -2.96
N ARG A 22 25.13 -12.29 -4.18
CA ARG A 22 26.41 -12.10 -4.89
C ARG A 22 26.23 -11.24 -6.14
N CYS A 23 27.25 -10.43 -6.42
CA CYS A 23 27.38 -9.73 -7.69
C CYS A 23 28.82 -9.95 -8.18
N GLY A 24 28.97 -10.71 -9.28
CA GLY A 24 30.27 -11.26 -9.65
C GLY A 24 30.82 -12.22 -8.59
N GLU A 25 32.07 -12.02 -8.17
CA GLU A 25 32.72 -12.80 -7.12
C GLU A 25 32.46 -12.29 -5.70
N ASP A 26 31.94 -11.05 -5.57
CA ASP A 26 31.73 -10.42 -4.29
C ASP A 26 30.40 -10.84 -3.62
N THR A 27 30.47 -11.14 -2.32
CA THR A 27 29.29 -11.36 -1.48
C THR A 27 28.88 -10.04 -0.81
N HIS A 28 27.74 -9.48 -1.25
CA HIS A 28 27.24 -8.22 -0.70
C HIS A 28 26.47 -8.39 0.60
N ARG A 29 25.78 -9.53 0.79
CA ARG A 29 24.91 -9.74 1.95
C ARG A 29 24.66 -11.22 2.22
N THR A 30 24.68 -11.57 3.50
CA THR A 30 24.20 -12.87 4.00
C THR A 30 22.78 -12.72 4.56
N ILE A 31 21.90 -13.65 4.20
CA ILE A 31 20.50 -13.66 4.60
C ILE A 31 20.22 -14.96 5.36
N PHE A 32 19.93 -14.83 6.66
CA PHE A 32 19.54 -15.96 7.51
C PHE A 32 18.04 -16.21 7.36
N LEU A 33 17.67 -17.32 6.72
CA LEU A 33 16.28 -17.65 6.37
C LEU A 33 15.31 -17.58 7.55
N HIS A 34 15.70 -18.09 8.73
CA HIS A 34 14.85 -18.10 9.93
C HIS A 34 14.49 -16.69 10.47
N LYS A 35 15.16 -15.64 9.98
CA LYS A 35 14.89 -14.24 10.37
C LYS A 35 14.08 -13.48 9.31
N VAL A 36 13.77 -14.11 8.17
CA VAL A 36 13.17 -13.42 7.03
C VAL A 36 11.73 -13.88 6.82
N ASP A 37 10.81 -12.95 7.02
CA ASP A 37 9.39 -13.15 6.75
C ASP A 37 9.07 -12.84 5.28
N GLN A 38 9.75 -11.82 4.73
CA GLN A 38 9.52 -11.39 3.36
C GLN A 38 10.83 -11.01 2.68
N LEU A 39 11.02 -11.50 1.43
CA LEU A 39 12.11 -11.15 0.54
C LEU A 39 11.56 -10.42 -0.69
N ILE A 40 12.05 -9.20 -0.96
CA ILE A 40 11.60 -8.38 -2.08
C ILE A 40 12.77 -8.22 -3.05
N LEU A 41 12.58 -8.68 -4.28
CA LEU A 41 13.56 -8.64 -5.37
C LEU A 41 13.18 -7.52 -6.35
N CYS A 42 14.07 -6.55 -6.56
CA CYS A 42 13.78 -5.38 -7.40
C CYS A 42 14.65 -5.41 -8.66
N GLY A 43 14.02 -5.57 -9.82
CA GLY A 43 14.68 -5.58 -11.13
C GLY A 43 15.44 -6.87 -11.42
N ASN A 44 16.59 -6.74 -12.10
CA ASN A 44 17.39 -7.89 -12.56
C ASN A 44 18.18 -8.54 -11.40
N VAL A 45 17.48 -9.37 -10.62
CA VAL A 45 18.03 -10.18 -9.53
C VAL A 45 17.72 -11.65 -9.81
N SER A 46 18.75 -12.46 -10.00
CA SER A 46 18.61 -13.89 -10.26
C SER A 46 18.43 -14.68 -8.97
N LEU A 47 17.67 -15.76 -9.05
CA LEU A 47 17.43 -16.67 -7.92
C LEU A 47 17.76 -18.10 -8.35
N THR A 48 18.78 -18.70 -7.73
CA THR A 48 19.15 -20.08 -8.06
C THR A 48 18.11 -21.10 -7.58
N PRO A 49 17.95 -22.26 -8.25
CA PRO A 49 17.00 -23.28 -7.83
C PRO A 49 17.16 -23.73 -6.36
N PRO A 50 18.38 -23.92 -5.81
CA PRO A 50 18.56 -24.25 -4.40
C PRO A 50 18.07 -23.13 -3.45
N ALA A 51 18.29 -21.85 -3.81
CA ALA A 51 17.83 -20.71 -3.02
C ALA A 51 16.29 -20.62 -3.06
N ARG A 52 15.68 -20.72 -4.25
CA ARG A 52 14.22 -20.78 -4.42
C ARG A 52 13.60 -21.90 -3.56
N ASN A 53 14.14 -23.11 -3.63
CA ASN A 53 13.62 -24.24 -2.86
C ASN A 53 13.75 -24.02 -1.34
N ALA A 54 14.79 -23.31 -0.90
CA ALA A 54 14.96 -22.94 0.50
C ALA A 54 13.90 -21.92 0.96
N LEU A 55 13.59 -20.92 0.12
CA LEU A 55 12.52 -19.93 0.39
C LEU A 55 11.15 -20.61 0.51
N PHE A 56 10.81 -21.55 -0.39
CA PHE A 56 9.57 -22.32 -0.31
C PHE A 56 9.48 -23.14 0.98
N ARG A 57 10.55 -23.84 1.35
CA ARG A 57 10.56 -24.67 2.58
C ARG A 57 10.45 -23.84 3.84
N ASN A 58 11.02 -22.63 3.83
CA ASN A 58 10.95 -21.70 4.96
C ASN A 58 9.63 -20.93 5.01
N GLY A 59 8.78 -21.00 3.96
CA GLY A 59 7.55 -20.22 3.85
C GLY A 59 7.81 -18.73 3.73
N THR A 60 8.97 -18.32 3.21
CA THR A 60 9.32 -16.90 3.03
C THR A 60 8.50 -16.31 1.90
N ASP A 61 7.69 -15.29 2.18
CA ASP A 61 6.98 -14.53 1.16
C ASP A 61 7.99 -13.81 0.25
N THR A 62 8.03 -14.19 -1.03
CA THR A 62 9.00 -13.66 -1.97
C THR A 62 8.29 -12.87 -3.06
N VAL A 63 8.54 -11.56 -3.11
CA VAL A 63 7.90 -10.60 -4.02
C VAL A 63 8.90 -10.15 -5.07
N PHE A 64 8.45 -10.10 -6.32
CA PHE A 64 9.23 -9.61 -7.46
C PHE A 64 8.66 -8.26 -7.90
N LEU A 65 9.53 -7.27 -7.99
CA LEU A 65 9.23 -5.93 -8.47
C LEU A 65 10.13 -5.61 -9.67
N THR A 66 9.66 -4.73 -10.55
CA THR A 66 10.54 -4.11 -11.55
C THR A 66 11.61 -3.27 -10.88
N ARG A 67 12.61 -2.82 -11.63
CA ARG A 67 13.64 -1.88 -11.15
C ARG A 67 13.03 -0.60 -10.55
N ASN A 68 11.87 -0.20 -11.03
CA ASN A 68 11.15 1.01 -10.63
C ASN A 68 10.10 0.75 -9.53
N GLY A 69 10.02 -0.48 -9.00
CA GLY A 69 9.13 -0.84 -7.89
C GLY A 69 7.72 -1.29 -8.30
N ARG A 70 7.42 -1.46 -9.61
CA ARG A 70 6.14 -2.03 -10.07
C ARG A 70 6.10 -3.52 -9.73
N TYR A 71 4.97 -4.00 -9.26
CA TYR A 71 4.74 -5.41 -8.95
C TYR A 71 4.78 -6.27 -10.22
N LEU A 72 5.53 -7.38 -10.18
CA LEU A 72 5.60 -8.38 -11.25
C LEU A 72 4.92 -9.69 -10.83
N GLY A 73 5.07 -10.07 -9.57
CA GLY A 73 4.54 -11.33 -9.07
C GLY A 73 5.13 -11.70 -7.73
N ARG A 74 4.74 -12.87 -7.23
CA ARG A 74 5.28 -13.43 -5.98
C ARG A 74 5.28 -14.95 -6.01
N PHE A 75 6.12 -15.53 -5.15
CA PHE A 75 5.96 -16.94 -4.84
C PHE A 75 4.77 -17.13 -3.91
N ASN A 76 3.75 -17.79 -4.41
CA ASN A 76 2.63 -18.19 -3.56
C ASN A 76 3.08 -19.27 -2.57
N GLN A 77 2.79 -19.03 -1.30
CA GLN A 77 2.81 -20.08 -0.30
C GLN A 77 1.65 -21.06 -0.55
N PRO A 78 1.75 -22.30 -0.03
CA PRO A 78 0.61 -23.23 -0.08
C PRO A 78 -0.66 -22.57 0.42
N GLU A 79 -1.80 -22.92 -0.18
CA GLU A 79 -3.09 -22.41 0.23
C GLU A 79 -3.34 -22.65 1.73
N PRO A 80 -4.00 -21.71 2.43
CA PRO A 80 -4.32 -21.87 3.84
C PRO A 80 -5.13 -23.14 4.09
N LYS A 81 -4.74 -23.92 5.09
CA LYS A 81 -5.39 -25.20 5.43
C LYS A 81 -6.78 -25.03 6.06
N ASN A 82 -7.13 -23.82 6.53
CA ASN A 82 -8.42 -23.56 7.17
C ASN A 82 -9.52 -23.33 6.14
N ILE A 83 -10.03 -24.43 5.59
CA ILE A 83 -11.12 -24.41 4.61
C ILE A 83 -12.45 -23.89 5.21
N ILE A 84 -12.67 -24.10 6.52
CA ILE A 84 -13.90 -23.64 7.19
C ILE A 84 -13.95 -22.11 7.20
N LEU A 85 -12.86 -21.45 7.59
CA LEU A 85 -12.77 -20.00 7.56
C LEU A 85 -13.02 -19.44 6.15
N ARG A 86 -12.42 -20.05 5.12
CA ARG A 86 -12.64 -19.64 3.74
C ARG A 86 -14.10 -19.80 3.31
N LYS A 87 -14.76 -20.93 3.65
CA LYS A 87 -16.20 -21.10 3.38
C LYS A 87 -17.04 -20.01 4.05
N CYS A 88 -16.75 -19.66 5.30
CA CYS A 88 -17.42 -18.54 5.97
C CYS A 88 -17.16 -17.21 5.24
N GLN A 89 -15.92 -16.93 4.85
CA GLN A 89 -15.57 -15.71 4.11
C GLN A 89 -16.32 -15.63 2.77
N PHE A 90 -16.39 -16.72 2.00
CA PHE A 90 -17.16 -16.76 0.75
C PHE A 90 -18.65 -16.50 0.97
N ALA A 91 -19.26 -17.18 1.95
CA ALA A 91 -20.68 -16.98 2.27
C ALA A 91 -20.99 -15.54 2.70
N LEU A 92 -20.12 -14.94 3.51
CA LEU A 92 -20.30 -13.56 3.98
C LEU A 92 -20.00 -12.51 2.90
N ALA A 93 -19.16 -12.82 1.91
CA ALA A 93 -18.94 -11.94 0.77
C ALA A 93 -20.19 -11.80 -0.11
N GLU A 94 -21.07 -12.81 -0.11
CA GLU A 94 -22.39 -12.81 -0.78
C GLU A 94 -23.49 -12.15 0.08
N ASP A 95 -23.24 -11.90 1.38
CA ASP A 95 -24.18 -11.24 2.28
C ASP A 95 -24.07 -9.70 2.12
N PRO A 96 -25.11 -9.03 1.57
CA PRO A 96 -25.09 -7.58 1.37
C PRO A 96 -25.00 -6.78 2.67
N GLU A 97 -25.59 -7.27 3.77
CA GLU A 97 -25.58 -6.57 5.06
C GLU A 97 -24.17 -6.62 5.68
N PHE A 98 -23.52 -7.78 5.63
CA PHE A 98 -22.14 -7.93 6.09
C PHE A 98 -21.22 -7.03 5.26
N SER A 99 -21.30 -7.11 3.93
CA SER A 99 -20.44 -6.36 3.02
C SER A 99 -20.63 -4.85 3.20
N LEU A 100 -21.87 -4.37 3.29
CA LEU A 100 -22.17 -2.95 3.51
C LEU A 100 -21.64 -2.45 4.86
N ARG A 101 -21.76 -3.24 5.92
CA ARG A 101 -21.27 -2.90 7.26
C ARG A 101 -19.74 -2.76 7.28
N ILE A 102 -19.03 -3.72 6.67
CA ILE A 102 -17.56 -3.69 6.56
C ILE A 102 -17.10 -2.51 5.70
N ALA A 103 -17.65 -2.37 4.50
CA ALA A 103 -17.31 -1.29 3.57
C ALA A 103 -17.51 0.10 4.20
N ARG A 104 -18.63 0.31 4.91
CA ARG A 104 -18.90 1.53 5.64
C ARG A 104 -17.82 1.86 6.67
N SER A 105 -17.39 0.87 7.43
CA SER A 105 -16.32 1.04 8.43
C SER A 105 -14.98 1.39 7.76
N ILE A 106 -14.63 0.75 6.65
CA ILE A 106 -13.41 1.03 5.88
C ILE A 106 -13.42 2.46 5.35
N VAL A 107 -14.51 2.88 4.70
CA VAL A 107 -14.64 4.25 4.16
C VAL A 107 -14.58 5.29 5.29
N ALA A 108 -15.30 5.06 6.39
CA ALA A 108 -15.25 5.95 7.56
C ALA A 108 -13.82 6.08 8.12
N GLY A 109 -13.09 4.96 8.23
CA GLY A 109 -11.70 4.95 8.69
C GLY A 109 -10.76 5.73 7.77
N LYS A 110 -10.87 5.52 6.45
CA LYS A 110 -10.11 6.28 5.46
C LYS A 110 -10.34 7.78 5.58
N LEU A 111 -11.60 8.20 5.52
CA LEU A 111 -11.96 9.62 5.55
C LEU A 111 -11.58 10.29 6.89
N ALA A 112 -11.73 9.58 8.01
CA ALA A 112 -11.31 10.06 9.32
C ALA A 112 -9.77 10.27 9.37
N ASN A 113 -9.01 9.37 8.82
CA ASN A 113 -7.56 9.48 8.74
C ASN A 113 -7.12 10.59 7.78
N GLN A 114 -7.79 10.78 6.65
CA GLN A 114 -7.56 11.92 5.76
C GLN A 114 -7.80 13.24 6.50
N ALA A 115 -8.94 13.38 7.20
CA ALA A 115 -9.25 14.57 8.00
C ALA A 115 -8.19 14.81 9.09
N ALA A 116 -7.74 13.75 9.79
CA ALA A 116 -6.70 13.85 10.80
C ALA A 116 -5.36 14.33 10.22
N VAL A 117 -4.97 13.86 9.04
CA VAL A 117 -3.77 14.33 8.33
C VAL A 117 -3.89 15.83 7.99
N LEU A 118 -5.01 16.25 7.41
CA LEU A 118 -5.25 17.67 7.09
C LEU A 118 -5.19 18.56 8.32
N LEU A 119 -5.81 18.16 9.45
CA LEU A 119 -5.76 18.89 10.70
C LEU A 119 -4.34 18.97 11.28
N ARG A 120 -3.55 17.91 11.14
CA ARG A 120 -2.14 17.90 11.56
C ARG A 120 -1.30 18.86 10.72
N LEU A 121 -1.55 18.92 9.41
CA LEU A 121 -0.91 19.88 8.51
C LEU A 121 -1.33 21.32 8.86
N HIS A 122 -2.63 21.54 9.10
CA HIS A 122 -3.16 22.84 9.51
C HIS A 122 -2.55 23.36 10.81
N ARG A 123 -2.30 22.51 11.81
CA ARG A 123 -1.62 22.92 13.06
C ARG A 123 -0.20 23.39 12.83
N LYS A 124 0.52 22.78 11.88
CA LYS A 124 1.89 23.21 11.53
C LYS A 124 1.89 24.50 10.72
N ARG A 125 0.89 24.68 9.88
CA ARG A 125 0.72 25.84 8.99
C ARG A 125 -0.77 26.16 8.90
N PRO A 126 -1.25 27.08 9.77
CA PRO A 126 -2.65 27.46 9.73
C PRO A 126 -3.08 27.93 8.34
N ASN A 127 -3.97 27.18 7.72
CA ASN A 127 -4.53 27.46 6.42
C ASN A 127 -6.01 27.06 6.40
N GLY A 128 -6.87 28.01 6.08
CA GLY A 128 -8.32 27.80 6.08
C GLY A 128 -8.78 26.70 5.11
N GLY A 129 -8.08 26.50 4.00
CA GLY A 129 -8.39 25.44 3.05
C GLY A 129 -8.22 24.04 3.65
N LEU A 130 -7.15 23.79 4.42
CA LEU A 130 -6.92 22.49 5.08
C LEU A 130 -7.99 22.19 6.14
N ALA A 131 -8.33 23.17 6.98
CA ALA A 131 -9.36 23.01 8.00
C ALA A 131 -10.75 22.81 7.38
N GLY A 132 -11.08 23.59 6.34
CA GLY A 132 -12.36 23.49 5.62
C GLY A 132 -12.56 22.12 4.98
N GLN A 133 -11.53 21.57 4.33
CA GLN A 133 -11.60 20.22 3.74
C GLN A 133 -11.69 19.12 4.81
N ALA A 134 -10.98 19.26 5.93
CA ALA A 134 -11.11 18.32 7.05
C ALA A 134 -12.56 18.30 7.61
N GLU A 135 -13.21 19.44 7.71
CA GLU A 135 -14.61 19.53 8.15
C GLU A 135 -15.57 18.95 7.10
N ALA A 136 -15.32 19.21 5.81
CA ALA A 136 -16.10 18.61 4.73
C ALA A 136 -16.02 17.07 4.75
N LEU A 137 -14.84 16.50 5.02
CA LEU A 137 -14.67 15.05 5.20
C LEU A 137 -15.48 14.51 6.39
N ARG A 138 -15.54 15.25 7.51
CA ARG A 138 -16.36 14.86 8.66
C ARG A 138 -17.85 14.86 8.34
N HIS A 139 -18.32 15.83 7.54
CA HIS A 139 -19.71 15.86 7.08
C HIS A 139 -20.04 14.68 6.17
N ILE A 140 -19.09 14.22 5.33
CA ILE A 140 -19.28 12.99 4.54
C ILE A 140 -19.38 11.78 5.48
N ILE A 141 -18.48 11.65 6.46
CA ILE A 141 -18.51 10.53 7.43
C ILE A 141 -19.88 10.43 8.12
N ALA A 142 -20.46 11.57 8.54
CA ALA A 142 -21.77 11.59 9.20
C ALA A 142 -22.93 11.09 8.31
N ARG A 143 -22.75 11.03 7.00
CA ARG A 143 -23.76 10.52 6.05
C ARG A 143 -23.64 9.03 5.77
N LEU A 144 -22.50 8.41 6.07
CA LEU A 144 -22.23 7.02 5.71
C LEU A 144 -23.21 6.03 6.34
N ASP A 145 -23.73 6.34 7.55
CA ASP A 145 -24.70 5.46 8.21
C ASP A 145 -26.04 5.36 7.45
N GLY A 146 -26.38 6.38 6.66
CA GLY A 146 -27.58 6.39 5.81
C GLY A 146 -27.42 5.67 4.47
N CYS A 147 -26.22 5.22 4.09
CA CYS A 147 -26.00 4.54 2.83
C CYS A 147 -26.67 3.16 2.81
N SER A 148 -27.35 2.86 1.73
CA SER A 148 -28.06 1.61 1.48
C SER A 148 -27.32 0.65 0.53
N SER A 149 -26.28 1.13 -0.15
CA SER A 149 -25.51 0.34 -1.11
C SER A 149 -24.00 0.61 -1.03
N ILE A 150 -23.22 -0.34 -1.55
CA ILE A 150 -21.75 -0.20 -1.66
C ILE A 150 -21.39 0.89 -2.67
N ASP A 151 -22.19 1.07 -3.73
CA ASP A 151 -21.93 2.09 -4.75
C ASP A 151 -22.10 3.51 -4.20
N GLU A 152 -23.08 3.73 -3.29
CA GLU A 152 -23.17 4.98 -2.55
C GLU A 152 -21.92 5.23 -1.69
N LEU A 153 -21.41 4.19 -1.00
CA LEU A 153 -20.19 4.28 -0.21
C LEU A 153 -18.96 4.60 -1.07
N ARG A 154 -18.84 3.98 -2.24
CA ARG A 154 -17.79 4.30 -3.23
C ARG A 154 -17.91 5.75 -3.72
N GLY A 155 -19.13 6.22 -3.96
CA GLY A 155 -19.37 7.62 -4.34
C GLY A 155 -18.87 8.60 -3.26
N TYR A 156 -19.16 8.34 -1.99
CA TYR A 156 -18.66 9.15 -0.88
C TYR A 156 -17.15 9.02 -0.67
N GLU A 157 -16.59 7.82 -0.86
CA GLU A 157 -15.15 7.59 -0.82
C GLU A 157 -14.43 8.42 -1.89
N GLY A 158 -14.91 8.38 -3.14
CA GLY A 158 -14.39 9.17 -4.25
C GLY A 158 -14.50 10.67 -4.01
N GLN A 159 -15.67 11.16 -3.53
CA GLN A 159 -15.86 12.57 -3.16
C GLN A 159 -14.86 12.98 -2.07
N GLY A 160 -14.71 12.20 -1.02
CA GLY A 160 -13.76 12.47 0.06
C GLY A 160 -12.31 12.49 -0.43
N SER A 161 -11.94 11.55 -1.29
CA SER A 161 -10.62 11.51 -1.91
C SER A 161 -10.36 12.73 -2.77
N ALA A 162 -11.34 13.20 -3.55
CA ALA A 162 -11.23 14.42 -4.36
C ALA A 162 -10.99 15.65 -3.49
N LEU A 163 -11.75 15.82 -2.39
CA LEU A 163 -11.58 16.91 -1.42
C LEU A 163 -10.20 16.88 -0.77
N TYR A 164 -9.71 15.70 -0.40
CA TYR A 164 -8.42 15.52 0.22
C TYR A 164 -7.27 15.89 -0.74
N PHE A 165 -7.28 15.35 -1.96
CA PHE A 165 -6.22 15.60 -2.94
C PHE A 165 -6.24 17.02 -3.51
N ALA A 166 -7.38 17.73 -3.49
CA ALA A 166 -7.47 19.14 -3.90
C ALA A 166 -6.56 20.07 -3.07
N VAL A 167 -6.28 19.72 -1.82
CA VAL A 167 -5.41 20.51 -0.91
C VAL A 167 -4.09 19.81 -0.56
N PHE A 168 -3.82 18.66 -1.16
CA PHE A 168 -2.67 17.81 -0.85
C PHE A 168 -1.32 18.53 -1.03
N ASN A 169 -1.21 19.37 -2.07
CA ASN A 169 -0.01 20.16 -2.34
C ASN A 169 0.38 21.11 -1.19
N GLN A 170 -0.59 21.53 -0.38
CA GLN A 170 -0.35 22.41 0.78
C GLN A 170 0.42 21.70 1.92
N GLY A 171 0.56 20.38 1.87
CA GLY A 171 1.38 19.60 2.78
C GLY A 171 2.88 19.72 2.55
N PHE A 172 3.31 20.28 1.41
CA PHE A 172 4.72 20.45 1.07
C PHE A 172 5.22 21.85 1.45
N ASP A 173 6.51 21.92 1.87
CA ASP A 173 7.19 23.18 2.23
C ASP A 173 7.53 24.03 1.01
N ARG A 174 7.67 23.37 -0.14
CA ARG A 174 7.95 23.95 -1.46
C ARG A 174 7.10 23.25 -2.50
N ASP A 175 6.80 23.93 -3.58
CA ASP A 175 6.08 23.33 -4.71
C ASP A 175 6.85 22.13 -5.28
N GLN A 176 6.20 20.97 -5.30
CA GLN A 176 6.72 19.71 -5.86
C GLN A 176 6.14 19.41 -7.23
N GLY A 177 5.29 20.30 -7.79
CA GLY A 177 4.61 20.12 -9.07
C GLY A 177 3.41 19.19 -9.03
N PHE A 178 2.88 18.88 -7.84
CA PHE A 178 1.67 18.10 -7.68
C PHE A 178 0.44 18.98 -7.88
N SER A 179 -0.42 18.62 -8.82
CA SER A 179 -1.71 19.31 -9.08
C SER A 179 -2.91 18.43 -8.73
N LYS A 180 -2.85 17.16 -9.08
CA LYS A 180 -3.91 16.18 -8.83
C LYS A 180 -3.32 14.77 -8.74
N ARG A 181 -4.08 13.84 -8.18
CA ARG A 181 -3.67 12.43 -8.17
C ARG A 181 -3.79 11.85 -9.59
N VAL A 182 -2.64 11.42 -10.14
CA VAL A 182 -2.53 10.70 -11.42
C VAL A 182 -1.85 9.37 -11.14
N ARG A 183 -2.50 8.27 -11.51
CA ARG A 183 -1.99 6.92 -11.20
C ARG A 183 -1.15 6.35 -12.32
N ARG A 184 -1.59 6.47 -13.57
CA ARG A 184 -0.97 5.85 -14.74
C ARG A 184 -1.00 6.75 -15.97
N PRO A 185 0.16 7.01 -16.53
CA PRO A 185 1.45 6.98 -15.85
C PRO A 185 1.57 8.12 -14.83
N PRO A 186 2.39 8.01 -13.77
CA PRO A 186 2.65 9.13 -12.86
C PRO A 186 3.40 10.23 -13.61
N THR A 187 2.84 11.44 -13.64
CA THR A 187 3.34 12.55 -14.45
C THR A 187 4.18 13.56 -13.66
N ASP A 188 4.30 13.35 -12.36
CA ASP A 188 5.10 14.18 -11.45
C ASP A 188 5.76 13.34 -10.34
N PRO A 189 6.79 13.88 -9.66
CA PRO A 189 7.53 13.19 -8.61
C PRO A 189 6.67 12.71 -7.45
N VAL A 190 5.67 13.47 -7.03
CA VAL A 190 4.80 13.12 -5.89
C VAL A 190 3.93 11.92 -6.26
N ASN A 191 3.32 11.93 -7.45
CA ASN A 191 2.53 10.81 -7.94
C ASN A 191 3.37 9.55 -8.14
N ALA A 192 4.63 9.66 -8.59
CA ALA A 192 5.56 8.54 -8.71
C ALA A 192 5.83 7.88 -7.34
N VAL A 193 6.11 8.70 -6.31
CA VAL A 193 6.38 8.20 -4.95
C VAL A 193 5.12 7.65 -4.29
N LEU A 194 3.95 8.30 -4.47
CA LEU A 194 2.67 7.78 -3.98
C LEU A 194 2.37 6.39 -4.55
N SER A 195 2.51 6.22 -5.87
CA SER A 195 2.23 4.94 -6.53
C SER A 195 3.17 3.84 -6.04
N LEU A 196 4.47 4.13 -5.93
CA LEU A 196 5.46 3.19 -5.40
C LEU A 196 5.14 2.78 -3.95
N LEU A 197 4.86 3.73 -3.08
CA LEU A 197 4.60 3.46 -1.67
C LEU A 197 3.24 2.78 -1.44
N TYR A 198 2.23 3.05 -2.26
CA TYR A 198 0.98 2.29 -2.24
C TYR A 198 1.22 0.83 -2.67
N THR A 199 2.06 0.57 -3.67
CA THR A 199 2.46 -0.80 -4.02
C THR A 199 3.17 -1.49 -2.84
N PHE A 200 4.02 -0.79 -2.11
CA PHE A 200 4.66 -1.36 -0.91
C PHE A 200 3.63 -1.67 0.17
N LEU A 201 2.74 -0.72 0.47
CA LEU A 201 1.65 -0.92 1.46
C LEU A 201 0.76 -2.11 1.06
N TYR A 202 0.32 -2.16 -0.19
CA TYR A 202 -0.50 -3.25 -0.72
C TYR A 202 0.14 -4.64 -0.48
N ASN A 203 1.45 -4.77 -0.77
CA ASN A 203 2.17 -6.01 -0.54
C ASN A 203 2.26 -6.38 0.96
N GLN A 204 2.33 -5.39 1.86
CA GLN A 204 2.31 -5.63 3.30
C GLN A 204 0.94 -6.09 3.79
N VAL A 205 -0.13 -5.43 3.32
CA VAL A 205 -1.52 -5.82 3.63
C VAL A 205 -1.83 -7.22 3.11
N TYR A 206 -1.45 -7.52 1.86
CA TYR A 206 -1.59 -8.86 1.31
C TYR A 206 -0.91 -9.92 2.20
N SER A 207 0.34 -9.67 2.61
CA SER A 207 1.05 -10.59 3.50
C SER A 207 0.34 -10.77 4.85
N ALA A 208 -0.21 -9.68 5.42
CA ALA A 208 -0.97 -9.75 6.67
C ALA A 208 -2.26 -10.59 6.50
N ILE A 209 -2.99 -10.41 5.40
CA ILE A 209 -4.18 -11.20 5.08
C ILE A 209 -3.83 -12.70 4.95
N ARG A 210 -2.77 -13.04 4.23
CA ARG A 210 -2.33 -14.43 4.05
C ARG A 210 -1.91 -15.08 5.38
N GLN A 211 -1.25 -14.34 6.26
CA GLN A 211 -0.89 -14.82 7.61
C GLN A 211 -2.11 -15.12 8.48
N THR A 212 -3.25 -14.50 8.23
CA THR A 212 -4.51 -14.77 8.92
C THR A 212 -5.35 -15.86 8.26
N HIS A 213 -4.85 -16.50 7.21
CA HIS A 213 -5.52 -17.55 6.45
C HIS A 213 -6.79 -17.13 5.70
N LEU A 214 -6.98 -15.83 5.47
CA LEU A 214 -8.05 -15.29 4.64
C LEU A 214 -7.68 -15.35 3.16
N ASP A 215 -8.71 -15.31 2.31
CA ASP A 215 -8.57 -15.18 0.88
C ASP A 215 -8.48 -13.69 0.50
N PRO A 216 -7.41 -13.23 -0.16
CA PRO A 216 -7.21 -11.83 -0.49
C PRO A 216 -8.11 -11.32 -1.61
N TYR A 217 -8.75 -12.19 -2.40
CA TYR A 217 -9.61 -11.79 -3.52
C TYR A 217 -11.00 -11.31 -3.07
N LEU A 218 -11.47 -11.72 -1.89
CA LEU A 218 -12.82 -11.45 -1.41
C LEU A 218 -12.86 -10.18 -0.56
N GLY A 219 -13.02 -9.04 -1.19
CA GLY A 219 -13.26 -7.74 -0.55
C GLY A 219 -14.75 -7.45 -0.37
N ASN A 220 -15.03 -6.32 0.30
CA ASN A 220 -16.39 -5.85 0.58
C ASN A 220 -16.68 -4.47 -0.06
N LEU A 221 -15.68 -3.60 -0.14
CA LEU A 221 -15.81 -2.26 -0.75
C LEU A 221 -15.45 -2.29 -2.24
N HIS A 222 -14.27 -2.83 -2.57
CA HIS A 222 -13.83 -2.95 -3.95
C HIS A 222 -14.53 -4.11 -4.64
N ALA A 223 -14.90 -3.93 -5.92
CA ALA A 223 -15.55 -4.99 -6.69
C ALA A 223 -14.66 -6.23 -6.77
N ILE A 224 -15.27 -7.40 -6.66
CA ILE A 224 -14.61 -8.66 -6.96
C ILE A 224 -14.42 -8.72 -8.47
N ASP A 225 -13.18 -8.82 -8.92
CA ASP A 225 -12.82 -8.84 -10.32
C ASP A 225 -11.68 -9.85 -10.57
N TYR A 226 -11.54 -10.29 -11.82
CA TYR A 226 -10.52 -11.25 -12.19
C TYR A 226 -9.10 -10.74 -11.88
N GLY A 227 -8.35 -11.51 -11.09
CA GLY A 227 -6.97 -11.21 -10.72
C GLY A 227 -6.80 -10.09 -9.69
N ARG A 228 -7.88 -9.55 -9.10
CA ARG A 228 -7.86 -8.42 -8.18
C ARG A 228 -7.95 -8.87 -6.73
N TYR A 229 -6.96 -8.52 -5.90
CA TYR A 229 -6.99 -8.80 -4.47
C TYR A 229 -7.81 -7.74 -3.72
N SER A 230 -9.13 -7.78 -3.90
CA SER A 230 -10.07 -6.75 -3.42
C SER A 230 -10.01 -6.55 -1.91
N LEU A 231 -9.79 -7.61 -1.11
CA LEU A 231 -9.63 -7.46 0.34
C LEU A 231 -8.34 -6.70 0.72
N ALA A 232 -7.27 -6.89 -0.07
CA ALA A 232 -6.04 -6.13 0.18
C ALA A 232 -6.24 -4.63 -0.11
N LEU A 233 -7.00 -4.30 -1.16
CA LEU A 233 -7.38 -2.92 -1.47
C LEU A 233 -8.25 -2.33 -0.35
N ASP A 234 -9.23 -3.09 0.14
CA ASP A 234 -10.11 -2.67 1.22
C ASP A 234 -9.34 -2.33 2.49
N LEU A 235 -8.53 -3.27 2.98
CA LEU A 235 -7.83 -3.11 4.26
C LEU A 235 -6.67 -2.11 4.20
N MET A 236 -6.16 -1.76 3.02
CA MET A 236 -5.13 -0.72 2.92
C MET A 236 -5.69 0.70 2.99
N GLU A 237 -6.99 0.92 2.75
CA GLU A 237 -7.57 2.26 2.64
C GLU A 237 -7.34 3.11 3.90
N GLU A 238 -7.53 2.54 5.07
CA GLU A 238 -7.32 3.24 6.34
C GLU A 238 -5.85 3.62 6.59
N PHE A 239 -4.90 2.88 5.98
CA PHE A 239 -3.46 3.13 6.12
C PHE A 239 -2.89 4.09 5.10
N ARG A 240 -3.54 4.28 3.95
CA ARG A 240 -3.06 5.19 2.89
C ARG A 240 -2.72 6.57 3.45
N PRO A 241 -3.62 7.28 4.17
CA PRO A 241 -3.33 8.62 4.65
C PRO A 241 -2.23 8.64 5.74
N ILE A 242 -2.35 7.76 6.73
CA ILE A 242 -1.52 7.83 7.94
C ILE A 242 -0.12 7.25 7.77
N LEU A 243 0.06 6.32 6.85
CA LEU A 243 1.35 5.68 6.58
C LEU A 243 2.01 6.28 5.34
N VAL A 244 1.33 6.19 4.19
CA VAL A 244 1.93 6.56 2.91
C VAL A 244 1.98 8.07 2.72
N ASP A 245 0.84 8.76 2.81
CA ASP A 245 0.78 10.19 2.49
C ASP A 245 1.63 11.01 3.45
N THR A 246 1.60 10.68 4.76
CA THR A 246 2.48 11.34 5.74
C THR A 246 3.95 11.06 5.49
N LEU A 247 4.29 9.87 4.97
CA LEU A 247 5.66 9.55 4.57
C LEU A 247 6.08 10.36 3.35
N VAL A 248 5.20 10.50 2.34
CA VAL A 248 5.47 11.32 1.14
C VAL A 248 5.77 12.77 1.54
N PHE A 249 4.94 13.39 2.39
CA PHE A 249 5.24 14.72 2.91
C PHE A 249 6.62 14.78 3.60
N SER A 250 6.95 13.78 4.40
CA SER A 250 8.24 13.74 5.11
C SER A 250 9.42 13.59 4.15
N LEU A 251 9.31 12.76 3.10
CA LEU A 251 10.37 12.53 2.12
C LEU A 251 10.78 13.84 1.39
N PHE A 252 9.79 14.64 1.01
CA PHE A 252 10.04 15.90 0.31
C PHE A 252 10.41 17.04 1.28
N ASN A 253 9.68 17.20 2.39
CA ASN A 253 9.90 18.31 3.32
C ASN A 253 11.22 18.20 4.09
N LEU A 254 11.71 16.98 4.35
CA LEU A 254 13.04 16.77 4.95
C LEU A 254 14.17 16.70 3.91
N GLY A 255 13.86 16.90 2.62
CA GLY A 255 14.86 16.89 1.55
C GLY A 255 15.50 15.53 1.29
N VAL A 256 14.87 14.42 1.73
CA VAL A 256 15.31 13.05 1.41
C VAL A 256 15.19 12.81 -0.09
N LEU A 257 14.10 13.32 -0.68
CA LEU A 257 13.87 13.37 -2.12
C LEU A 257 13.78 14.82 -2.59
N LYS A 258 14.42 15.10 -3.72
CA LYS A 258 14.43 16.40 -4.39
C LYS A 258 13.97 16.24 -5.83
N ARG A 259 12.97 17.03 -6.24
CA ARG A 259 12.35 17.00 -7.57
C ARG A 259 13.36 17.01 -8.73
N GLY A 260 14.41 17.84 -8.66
CA GLY A 260 15.41 17.98 -9.73
C GLY A 260 16.54 16.94 -9.73
N GLU A 261 16.72 16.17 -8.63
CA GLU A 261 17.88 15.30 -8.46
C GLU A 261 17.52 13.80 -8.47
N ASP A 262 16.39 13.41 -7.87
CA ASP A 262 16.07 12.03 -7.54
C ASP A 262 15.17 11.34 -8.59
N PHE A 263 14.76 12.06 -9.63
CA PHE A 263 13.80 11.58 -10.64
C PHE A 263 14.37 11.68 -12.05
N ILE A 264 13.82 10.87 -12.95
CA ILE A 264 14.07 10.91 -14.39
C ILE A 264 12.74 10.86 -15.13
N LEU A 265 12.70 11.49 -16.32
CA LEU A 265 11.62 11.30 -17.27
C LEU A 265 11.93 10.04 -18.09
N GLN A 266 10.95 9.18 -18.25
CA GLN A 266 11.09 8.02 -19.15
C GLN A 266 10.87 8.50 -20.57
N GLU A 267 11.94 8.50 -21.39
CA GLU A 267 11.82 8.70 -22.83
C GLU A 267 11.09 7.51 -23.48
N GLU A 268 10.34 7.74 -24.56
CA GLU A 268 9.49 6.72 -25.21
C GLU A 268 10.23 5.50 -25.77
N SER A 269 11.55 5.53 -25.86
CA SER A 269 12.41 4.49 -26.45
C SER A 269 12.62 3.22 -25.60
N GLY A 270 12.00 3.12 -24.45
CA GLY A 270 12.11 1.96 -23.55
C GLY A 270 10.76 1.48 -23.01
N LYS A 271 9.78 1.25 -23.91
CA LYS A 271 8.55 0.55 -23.54
C LYS A 271 8.93 -0.87 -23.10
N GLU A 272 9.10 -1.08 -21.77
CA GLU A 272 8.84 -2.42 -21.23
C GLU A 272 7.40 -2.78 -21.65
N PRO A 273 7.15 -4.04 -22.09
CA PRO A 273 5.81 -4.43 -22.52
C PRO A 273 4.79 -4.00 -21.45
N GLU A 274 3.66 -3.47 -21.89
CA GLU A 274 2.51 -3.18 -21.03
C GLU A 274 1.95 -4.52 -20.54
N GLU A 275 2.65 -5.15 -19.63
CA GLU A 275 2.10 -6.25 -18.85
C GLU A 275 1.09 -5.67 -17.87
N GLU A 276 -0.02 -6.37 -17.69
CA GLU A 276 -1.10 -6.03 -16.77
C GLU A 276 -0.54 -5.56 -15.43
N GLY A 277 -0.78 -4.32 -15.06
CA GLY A 277 -0.28 -3.74 -13.82
C GLY A 277 -0.94 -4.34 -12.58
N ALA A 278 -0.48 -3.91 -11.40
CA ALA A 278 -1.08 -4.34 -10.15
C ALA A 278 -2.61 -4.12 -10.16
N PRO A 279 -3.39 -5.00 -9.53
CA PRO A 279 -4.85 -4.92 -9.51
C PRO A 279 -5.42 -3.59 -9.01
N GLU A 280 -4.65 -2.86 -8.21
CA GLU A 280 -4.98 -1.50 -7.73
C GLU A 280 -5.23 -0.49 -8.84
N ASP A 281 -4.70 -0.78 -10.00
CA ASP A 281 -4.60 0.21 -11.06
C ASP A 281 -5.76 0.12 -12.09
N ARG A 282 -6.70 -0.82 -11.94
CA ARG A 282 -7.79 -1.06 -12.90
C ARG A 282 -9.02 -0.15 -12.72
N GLU A 283 -9.10 0.67 -11.64
CA GLU A 283 -10.31 1.42 -11.30
C GLU A 283 -10.51 2.75 -12.05
N ASP A 284 -9.50 3.30 -12.73
CA ASP A 284 -9.56 4.65 -13.32
C ASP A 284 -9.31 4.69 -14.84
N GLU A 285 -9.85 3.76 -15.62
CA GLU A 285 -9.78 3.82 -17.09
C GLU A 285 -10.76 4.83 -17.74
N SER A 286 -11.31 5.78 -17.01
CA SER A 286 -12.03 6.92 -17.60
C SER A 286 -11.07 8.07 -18.00
N GLY A 287 -10.01 7.73 -18.72
CA GLY A 287 -9.13 8.73 -19.36
C GLY A 287 -9.77 9.24 -20.64
N GLU A 288 -10.09 10.51 -20.69
CA GLU A 288 -10.47 11.22 -21.93
C GLU A 288 -9.42 10.95 -23.01
N SER A 289 -9.83 10.26 -24.05
CA SER A 289 -9.04 10.01 -25.25
C SER A 289 -8.78 11.32 -25.99
N GLY A 290 -7.52 11.77 -26.08
CA GLY A 290 -7.15 12.81 -27.02
C GLY A 290 -6.03 13.79 -26.63
N THR A 291 -5.62 13.89 -25.39
CA THR A 291 -4.47 14.74 -25.02
C THR A 291 -3.18 13.92 -24.93
N PRO A 292 -2.03 14.42 -25.45
CA PRO A 292 -0.75 13.72 -25.29
C PRO A 292 -0.45 13.55 -23.80
N VAL A 293 -0.35 12.29 -23.36
CA VAL A 293 -0.01 11.97 -21.97
C VAL A 293 1.45 12.35 -21.75
N PRO A 294 1.77 13.17 -20.72
CA PRO A 294 3.16 13.50 -20.42
C PRO A 294 3.99 12.24 -20.13
N PRO A 295 5.31 12.27 -20.44
CA PRO A 295 6.17 11.12 -20.18
C PRO A 295 6.16 10.75 -18.68
N PRO A 296 6.20 9.44 -18.36
CA PRO A 296 6.23 8.97 -16.99
C PRO A 296 7.44 9.51 -16.21
N VAL A 297 7.19 9.91 -14.97
CA VAL A 297 8.26 10.27 -14.03
C VAL A 297 8.63 9.03 -13.20
N LEU A 298 9.90 8.66 -13.22
CA LEU A 298 10.43 7.52 -12.50
C LEU A 298 11.44 7.93 -11.44
N LEU A 299 11.47 7.18 -10.34
CA LEU A 299 12.47 7.35 -9.29
C LEU A 299 13.80 6.72 -9.72
N LYS A 300 14.92 7.42 -9.50
CA LYS A 300 16.26 6.85 -9.73
C LYS A 300 16.53 5.66 -8.82
N PRO A 301 17.34 4.66 -9.24
CA PRO A 301 17.63 3.46 -8.43
C PRO A 301 18.25 3.75 -7.06
N GLU A 302 19.11 4.77 -6.96
CA GLU A 302 19.70 5.16 -5.68
C GLU A 302 18.66 5.79 -4.76
N SER A 303 17.73 6.56 -5.33
CA SER A 303 16.64 7.20 -4.61
C SER A 303 15.59 6.19 -4.14
N LEU A 304 15.39 5.10 -4.90
CA LEU A 304 14.57 3.97 -4.46
C LEU A 304 15.08 3.37 -3.13
N LYS A 305 16.40 3.23 -2.96
CA LYS A 305 16.98 2.74 -1.69
C LYS A 305 16.65 3.67 -0.52
N LYS A 306 16.67 5.00 -0.75
CA LYS A 306 16.28 5.99 0.28
C LYS A 306 14.81 5.81 0.66
N VAL A 307 13.91 5.65 -0.32
CA VAL A 307 12.47 5.45 -0.08
C VAL A 307 12.22 4.16 0.69
N ILE A 308 12.84 3.05 0.29
CA ILE A 308 12.74 1.76 1.00
C ILE A 308 13.16 1.92 2.46
N ALA A 309 14.32 2.54 2.73
CA ALA A 309 14.81 2.73 4.09
C ALA A 309 13.83 3.55 4.96
N GLN A 310 13.25 4.61 4.40
CA GLN A 310 12.28 5.44 5.12
C GLN A 310 10.93 4.72 5.29
N PHE A 311 10.49 3.93 4.32
CA PHE A 311 9.29 3.09 4.45
C PHE A 311 9.45 2.06 5.58
N GLU A 312 10.56 1.33 5.62
CA GLU A 312 10.84 0.35 6.69
C GLU A 312 10.94 1.04 8.06
N ARG A 313 11.58 2.21 8.14
CA ARG A 313 11.62 3.01 9.36
C ARG A 313 10.21 3.41 9.80
N LYS A 314 9.37 3.87 8.85
CA LYS A 314 7.98 4.24 9.14
C LYS A 314 7.17 3.04 9.62
N MET A 315 7.32 1.87 8.98
CA MET A 315 6.67 0.63 9.38
C MET A 315 7.02 0.18 10.80
N ALA A 316 8.24 0.46 11.26
CA ALA A 316 8.73 0.18 12.61
C ALA A 316 8.41 1.30 13.62
N THR A 317 7.88 2.43 13.18
CA THR A 317 7.56 3.56 14.06
C THR A 317 6.31 3.25 14.89
N PRO A 318 6.36 3.35 16.22
CA PRO A 318 5.17 3.23 17.06
C PRO A 318 4.28 4.46 16.91
N PHE A 319 2.97 4.25 16.99
CA PHE A 319 1.96 5.30 17.06
C PHE A 319 0.80 4.86 17.95
N THR A 320 0.08 5.83 18.51
CA THR A 320 -1.09 5.56 19.34
C THR A 320 -2.35 5.62 18.47
N CYS A 321 -3.11 4.54 18.47
CA CYS A 321 -4.44 4.52 17.87
C CYS A 321 -5.47 5.08 18.86
N GLY A 322 -6.51 5.71 18.35
CA GLY A 322 -7.62 6.15 19.21
C GLY A 322 -8.26 4.95 19.93
N GLY A 323 -8.18 4.95 21.26
CA GLY A 323 -8.73 3.91 22.15
C GLY A 323 -7.76 2.84 22.61
N ASP A 324 -6.48 2.90 22.24
CA ASP A 324 -5.44 1.99 22.74
C ASP A 324 -4.59 2.67 23.84
N ASP A 325 -4.30 1.95 24.91
CA ASP A 325 -3.44 2.43 26.00
C ASP A 325 -1.94 2.33 25.68
N HIS A 326 -1.57 1.53 24.66
CA HIS A 326 -0.19 1.29 24.29
C HIS A 326 0.07 1.59 22.80
N PRO A 327 1.20 2.24 22.48
CA PRO A 327 1.60 2.45 21.09
C PRO A 327 1.93 1.11 20.42
N ILE A 328 1.50 0.96 19.18
CA ILE A 328 1.84 -0.18 18.30
C ILE A 328 2.55 0.34 17.05
N THR A 329 3.39 -0.49 16.42
CA THR A 329 4.02 -0.14 15.15
C THR A 329 3.01 -0.26 13.99
N TYR A 330 3.27 0.45 12.88
CA TYR A 330 2.43 0.29 11.68
C TYR A 330 2.41 -1.15 11.17
N GLY A 331 3.53 -1.89 11.28
CA GLY A 331 3.57 -3.31 10.90
C GLY A 331 2.66 -4.20 11.75
N GLU A 332 2.64 -3.97 13.06
CA GLU A 332 1.72 -4.67 13.99
C GLU A 332 0.27 -4.28 13.72
N ALA A 333 0.02 -3.00 13.43
CA ALA A 333 -1.30 -2.49 13.12
C ALA A 333 -1.91 -3.17 11.89
N LEU A 334 -1.16 -3.36 10.80
CA LEU A 334 -1.60 -4.10 9.61
C LEU A 334 -2.03 -5.53 9.97
N THR A 335 -1.21 -6.24 10.74
CA THR A 335 -1.52 -7.60 11.17
C THR A 335 -2.75 -7.65 12.08
N ARG A 336 -2.89 -6.65 12.98
CA ARG A 336 -4.04 -6.53 13.88
C ARG A 336 -5.33 -6.33 13.09
N GLN A 337 -5.33 -5.47 12.08
CA GLN A 337 -6.53 -5.21 11.25
C GLN A 337 -6.92 -6.43 10.41
N ALA A 338 -5.98 -7.15 9.84
CA ALA A 338 -6.27 -8.41 9.16
C ALA A 338 -6.87 -9.46 10.13
N ARG A 339 -6.37 -9.55 11.37
CA ARG A 339 -6.94 -10.40 12.41
C ARG A 339 -8.34 -9.96 12.83
N LEU A 340 -8.57 -8.66 12.98
CA LEU A 340 -9.88 -8.12 13.33
C LEU A 340 -10.92 -8.44 12.24
N TYR A 341 -10.56 -8.28 10.96
CA TYR A 341 -11.43 -8.69 9.86
C TYR A 341 -11.74 -10.18 9.92
N ARG A 342 -10.73 -11.03 10.20
CA ARG A 342 -10.94 -12.47 10.40
C ARG A 342 -11.93 -12.75 11.53
N LEU A 343 -11.82 -12.07 12.69
CA LEU A 343 -12.75 -12.24 13.80
C LEU A 343 -14.19 -11.84 13.41
N CYS A 344 -14.35 -10.83 12.55
CA CYS A 344 -15.65 -10.48 11.98
C CYS A 344 -16.20 -11.61 11.07
N VAL A 345 -15.35 -12.24 10.28
CA VAL A 345 -15.73 -13.39 9.43
C VAL A 345 -16.10 -14.63 10.28
N GLU A 346 -15.39 -14.86 11.38
CA GLU A 346 -15.67 -15.97 12.33
C GLU A 346 -16.90 -15.70 13.24
N GLY A 347 -17.47 -14.49 13.17
CA GLY A 347 -18.60 -14.08 14.03
C GLY A 347 -18.21 -13.82 15.50
N SER A 348 -16.91 -13.78 15.82
CA SER A 348 -16.40 -13.48 17.16
C SER A 348 -16.41 -11.99 17.45
N GLU A 349 -16.42 -11.15 16.41
CA GLU A 349 -16.55 -9.70 16.49
C GLU A 349 -17.68 -9.24 15.58
N ASN A 350 -18.54 -8.39 16.13
CA ASN A 350 -19.71 -7.88 15.38
C ASN A 350 -19.37 -6.64 14.53
N ARG A 351 -18.25 -5.98 14.81
CA ARG A 351 -17.91 -4.70 14.18
C ARG A 351 -16.42 -4.63 13.84
N TYR A 352 -16.14 -4.35 12.58
CA TYR A 352 -14.81 -3.94 12.16
C TYR A 352 -14.56 -2.48 12.59
N LYS A 353 -13.56 -2.28 13.44
CA LYS A 353 -13.14 -0.95 13.92
C LYS A 353 -11.88 -0.55 13.16
N PRO A 354 -11.96 0.42 12.24
CA PRO A 354 -10.78 0.87 11.51
C PRO A 354 -9.79 1.57 12.45
N ILE A 355 -8.52 1.54 12.07
CA ILE A 355 -7.49 2.33 12.76
C ILE A 355 -7.77 3.80 12.52
N ALA A 356 -7.86 4.58 13.59
CA ALA A 356 -8.00 6.02 13.54
C ALA A 356 -6.78 6.68 14.20
N MET A 357 -6.12 7.56 13.44
CA MET A 357 -5.05 8.41 13.98
C MET A 357 -5.67 9.51 14.85
N VAL A 358 -5.11 9.70 16.03
CA VAL A 358 -5.45 10.86 16.86
C VAL A 358 -4.94 12.13 16.17
N PRO A 359 -5.80 13.11 15.89
CA PRO A 359 -5.44 14.33 15.18
C PRO A 359 -4.36 15.13 15.88
#